data_4f65237b3e7c110be54caf883f876a06
#
_entry.id   4f65237b3e7c110be54caf883f876a06
#
_cell.length_a   1.000
_cell.length_b   1.000
_cell.length_c   1.000
_cell.angle_alpha   90.00
_cell.angle_beta   90.00
_cell.angle_gamma   90.00
#
_symmetry.space_group_name_H-M   'P 1'
#
loop_
_entity.id
_entity.type
_entity.pdbx_description
1 polymer ?
#
loop_
_entity_poly.entity_id
_entity_poly.type
_entity_poly.pdbx_seq_one_letter_code
_entity_poly.pdbx_strand_id
1 'polypeptide(L)'
;MAKPTDAASDDLFSRWLLVDGQAGVSAEPMERSIEVEGGCFYFAWETLGDGKRRGVQQLRVGHGDWEATILATRGMSLWRCRSGTTPLGWTSPVKGPVHPQWVPIHDPSGLGWLEGFDE
;
A
#
# COMPACT_ATOMS: atom_id res chain seq x y z
N MET A 1 -6.43 -17.00 14.35
CA MET A 1 -6.35 -16.04 13.23
C MET A 1 -6.62 -16.80 11.94
N ALA A 2 -7.66 -16.44 11.22
CA ALA A 2 -7.94 -17.07 9.94
C ALA A 2 -6.84 -16.70 8.93
N LYS A 3 -6.21 -17.70 8.31
CA LYS A 3 -5.32 -17.45 7.18
C LYS A 3 -6.14 -16.90 6.02
N PRO A 4 -5.66 -15.85 5.34
CA PRO A 4 -6.24 -15.49 4.06
C PRO A 4 -6.19 -16.72 3.17
N THR A 5 -7.31 -17.09 2.61
CA THR A 5 -7.38 -18.27 1.75
C THR A 5 -6.66 -17.93 0.45
N ASP A 6 -5.63 -18.68 0.11
CA ASP A 6 -5.14 -18.68 -1.27
C ASP A 6 -6.33 -19.07 -2.15
N ALA A 7 -6.78 -18.14 -2.97
CA ALA A 7 -7.95 -18.38 -3.79
C ALA A 7 -7.66 -19.51 -4.80
N ALA A 8 -8.64 -20.35 -4.97
CA ALA A 8 -8.63 -21.29 -6.07
C ALA A 8 -8.39 -20.54 -7.39
N SER A 9 -7.36 -20.91 -8.12
CA SER A 9 -7.11 -20.40 -9.45
C SER A 9 -8.22 -20.91 -10.37
N ASP A 10 -9.13 -20.03 -10.74
CA ASP A 10 -9.83 -20.16 -12.00
C ASP A 10 -8.80 -19.79 -13.09
N ASP A 11 -8.75 -20.50 -14.19
CA ASP A 11 -7.69 -20.38 -15.21
C ASP A 11 -7.45 -18.96 -15.76
N LEU A 12 -8.30 -18.00 -15.40
CA LEU A 12 -8.25 -16.60 -15.84
C LEU A 12 -8.02 -15.61 -14.70
N PHE A 13 -8.18 -16.00 -13.42
CA PHE A 13 -8.11 -15.06 -12.31
C PHE A 13 -7.39 -15.69 -11.12
N SER A 14 -6.41 -14.96 -10.59
CA SER A 14 -5.85 -15.22 -9.27
C SER A 14 -6.28 -14.10 -8.33
N ARG A 15 -6.71 -14.47 -7.12
CA ARG A 15 -7.23 -13.53 -6.13
C ARG A 15 -6.65 -13.80 -4.75
N TRP A 16 -6.17 -12.77 -4.10
CA TRP A 16 -5.72 -12.82 -2.71
C TRP A 16 -6.47 -11.81 -1.87
N LEU A 17 -6.96 -12.25 -0.73
CA LEU A 17 -7.55 -11.36 0.26
C LEU A 17 -6.44 -10.86 1.19
N LEU A 18 -6.13 -9.57 1.13
CA LEU A 18 -5.08 -8.96 1.93
C LEU A 18 -5.61 -8.37 3.23
N VAL A 19 -6.78 -7.75 3.19
CA VAL A 19 -7.45 -7.17 4.36
C VAL A 19 -8.94 -7.46 4.28
N ASP A 20 -9.50 -7.94 5.37
CA ASP A 20 -10.93 -7.99 5.60
C ASP A 20 -11.27 -7.10 6.80
N GLY A 21 -11.75 -5.89 6.51
CA GLY A 21 -12.06 -4.91 7.56
C GLY A 21 -13.25 -5.30 8.43
N GLN A 22 -14.16 -6.13 7.92
CA GLN A 22 -15.32 -6.61 8.71
C GLN A 22 -14.90 -7.71 9.68
N ALA A 23 -14.04 -8.61 9.24
CA ALA A 23 -13.51 -9.67 10.10
C ALA A 23 -12.34 -9.20 10.97
N GLY A 24 -11.80 -8.01 10.72
CA GLY A 24 -10.63 -7.50 11.42
C GLY A 24 -9.35 -8.29 11.14
N VAL A 25 -9.22 -8.86 9.95
CA VAL A 25 -8.12 -9.73 9.56
C VAL A 25 -7.29 -9.07 8.48
N SER A 26 -5.97 -9.11 8.66
CA SER A 26 -4.99 -8.73 7.64
C SER A 26 -4.10 -9.92 7.31
N ALA A 27 -3.68 -10.01 6.05
CA ALA A 27 -2.68 -10.98 5.63
C ALA A 27 -1.33 -10.72 6.31
N GLU A 28 -0.57 -11.78 6.55
CA GLU A 28 0.85 -11.67 6.85
C GLU A 28 1.61 -11.07 5.65
N PRO A 29 2.81 -10.49 5.87
CA PRO A 29 3.62 -10.02 4.76
C PRO A 29 3.81 -11.11 3.71
N MET A 30 3.60 -10.76 2.46
CA MET A 30 3.72 -11.70 1.36
C MET A 30 4.16 -11.04 0.06
N GLU A 31 4.80 -11.83 -0.78
CA GLU A 31 5.13 -11.47 -2.16
C GLU A 31 4.60 -12.54 -3.09
N ARG A 32 4.05 -12.14 -4.21
CA ARG A 32 3.55 -13.03 -5.26
C ARG A 32 3.88 -12.49 -6.63
N SER A 33 4.14 -13.39 -7.55
CA SER A 33 4.34 -13.09 -8.95
C SER A 33 3.42 -13.96 -9.80
N ILE A 34 2.90 -13.38 -10.87
CA ILE A 34 2.03 -14.05 -11.82
C ILE A 34 2.60 -13.81 -13.20
N GLU A 35 2.93 -14.89 -13.89
CA GLU A 35 3.33 -14.83 -15.28
C GLU A 35 2.08 -14.96 -16.17
N VAL A 36 1.94 -14.01 -17.07
CA VAL A 36 0.89 -13.98 -18.08
C VAL A 36 1.50 -13.66 -19.42
N GLU A 37 0.75 -13.90 -20.48
CA GLU A 37 1.17 -13.46 -21.80
C GLU A 37 1.42 -11.94 -21.80
N GLY A 38 2.62 -11.53 -22.13
CA GLY A 38 3.04 -10.11 -22.11
C GLY A 38 3.86 -9.69 -20.90
N GLY A 39 4.14 -10.58 -19.96
CA GLY A 39 5.08 -10.31 -18.87
C GLY A 39 4.73 -10.90 -17.53
N CYS A 40 5.46 -10.47 -16.52
CA CYS A 40 5.29 -10.86 -15.13
C CYS A 40 4.70 -9.70 -14.34
N PHE A 41 3.59 -9.96 -13.68
CA PHE A 41 3.02 -9.06 -12.68
C PHE A 41 3.42 -9.53 -11.29
N TYR A 42 3.70 -8.59 -10.40
CA TYR A 42 4.00 -8.92 -9.01
C TYR A 42 3.29 -7.97 -8.05
N PHE A 43 3.12 -8.44 -6.83
CA PHE A 43 2.76 -7.59 -5.72
C PHE A 43 3.51 -7.99 -4.45
N ALA A 44 3.70 -7.02 -3.56
CA ALA A 44 4.22 -7.22 -2.22
C ALA A 44 3.31 -6.50 -1.22
N TRP A 45 2.95 -7.20 -0.17
CA TRP A 45 2.12 -6.71 0.93
C TRP A 45 2.93 -6.68 2.20
N GLU A 46 2.96 -5.55 2.89
CA GLU A 46 3.67 -5.39 4.16
C GLU A 46 3.03 -4.35 5.08
N THR A 47 3.35 -4.46 6.35
CA THR A 47 3.04 -3.43 7.36
C THR A 47 4.34 -2.76 7.77
N LEU A 48 4.39 -1.43 7.66
CA LEU A 48 5.59 -0.67 7.98
C LEU A 48 5.81 -0.59 9.49
N GLY A 49 7.08 -0.59 9.88
CA GLY A 49 7.53 -0.35 11.24
C GLY A 49 8.15 1.03 11.38
N ASP A 50 8.47 1.41 12.61
CA ASP A 50 9.19 2.61 13.02
C ASP A 50 8.48 3.96 12.84
N GLY A 51 8.63 4.82 13.84
CA GLY A 51 8.22 6.20 13.79
C GLY A 51 6.74 6.39 13.44
N LYS A 52 6.46 7.46 12.73
CA LYS A 52 5.09 7.85 12.34
C LYS A 52 4.48 6.95 11.25
N ARG A 53 5.27 6.14 10.58
CA ARG A 53 4.79 5.17 9.58
C ARG A 53 4.37 3.83 10.17
N ARG A 54 4.66 3.59 11.44
CA ARG A 54 4.34 2.33 12.10
C ARG A 54 2.85 2.00 11.99
N GLY A 55 2.57 0.81 11.48
CA GLY A 55 1.20 0.33 11.27
C GLY A 55 0.60 0.69 9.91
N VAL A 56 1.27 1.49 9.10
CA VAL A 56 0.82 1.74 7.73
C VAL A 56 0.98 0.47 6.91
N GLN A 57 -0.11 0.02 6.30
CA GLN A 57 -0.12 -1.13 5.41
C GLN A 57 0.06 -0.67 3.98
N GLN A 58 1.04 -1.24 3.30
CA GLN A 58 1.32 -0.88 1.92
C GLN A 58 1.29 -2.08 0.99
N LEU A 59 0.81 -1.82 -0.21
CA LEU A 59 0.79 -2.73 -1.33
C LEU A 59 1.66 -2.15 -2.44
N ARG A 60 2.72 -2.85 -2.80
CA ARG A 60 3.49 -2.55 -4.02
C ARG A 60 3.00 -3.46 -5.12
N VAL A 61 2.72 -2.90 -6.28
CA VAL A 61 2.34 -3.64 -7.49
C VAL A 61 3.23 -3.22 -8.63
N GLY A 62 3.58 -4.15 -9.48
CA GLY A 62 4.45 -3.83 -10.60
C GLY A 62 4.34 -4.78 -11.77
N HIS A 63 4.82 -4.29 -12.90
CA HIS A 63 4.94 -5.03 -14.14
C HIS A 63 6.09 -4.44 -14.95
N GLY A 64 7.07 -5.26 -15.32
CA GLY A 64 8.25 -4.77 -16.00
C GLY A 64 8.97 -3.71 -15.18
N ASP A 65 9.21 -2.54 -15.75
CA ASP A 65 9.88 -1.41 -15.08
C ASP A 65 8.93 -0.50 -14.29
N TRP A 66 7.65 -0.78 -14.36
CA TRP A 66 6.64 0.03 -13.67
C TRP A 66 6.34 -0.53 -12.29
N GLU A 67 6.26 0.35 -11.30
CA GLU A 67 5.87 0.01 -9.92
C GLU A 67 5.05 1.13 -9.30
N ALA A 68 4.00 0.76 -8.60
CA ALA A 68 3.21 1.66 -7.77
C ALA A 68 3.15 1.16 -6.33
N THR A 69 3.17 2.09 -5.38
CA THR A 69 2.98 1.83 -3.96
C THR A 69 1.68 2.48 -3.50
N ILE A 70 0.81 1.65 -2.95
CA ILE A 70 -0.52 2.02 -2.49
C ILE A 70 -0.57 1.88 -0.97
N LEU A 71 -1.11 2.88 -0.28
CA LEU A 71 -1.24 2.88 1.17
C LEU A 71 -2.67 2.50 1.57
N ALA A 72 -2.86 1.24 1.97
CA ALA A 72 -4.17 0.71 2.33
C ALA A 72 -4.78 1.43 3.54
N THR A 73 -3.98 1.77 4.55
CA THR A 73 -4.40 2.51 5.74
C THR A 73 -4.69 4.00 5.48
N ARG A 74 -4.37 4.48 4.30
CA ARG A 74 -4.61 5.86 3.86
C ARG A 74 -5.67 5.92 2.77
N GLY A 75 -6.71 5.09 2.87
CA GLY A 75 -7.81 5.07 1.91
C GLY A 75 -7.44 4.50 0.55
N MET A 76 -6.47 3.60 0.49
CA MET A 76 -5.95 3.03 -0.77
C MET A 76 -5.32 4.09 -1.67
N SER A 77 -4.72 5.11 -1.09
CA SER A 77 -4.09 6.18 -1.85
C SER A 77 -2.83 5.71 -2.57
N LEU A 78 -2.57 6.31 -3.72
CA LEU A 78 -1.34 6.12 -4.47
C LEU A 78 -0.25 6.99 -3.87
N TRP A 79 0.72 6.38 -3.20
CA TRP A 79 1.80 7.12 -2.57
C TRP A 79 2.96 7.40 -3.50
N ARG A 80 3.40 6.39 -4.23
CA ARG A 80 4.51 6.51 -5.18
C ARG A 80 4.25 5.70 -6.42
N CYS A 81 4.75 6.19 -7.53
CA CYS A 81 4.78 5.46 -8.79
C CYS A 81 6.09 5.78 -9.51
N ARG A 82 6.64 4.81 -10.19
CA ARG A 82 7.83 4.99 -11.02
C ARG A 82 7.76 4.15 -12.29
N SER A 83 8.42 4.64 -13.32
CA SER A 83 8.70 3.90 -14.55
C SER A 83 10.22 3.83 -14.72
N GLY A 84 10.79 2.65 -14.58
CA GLY A 84 12.23 2.49 -14.50
C GLY A 84 12.81 3.26 -13.30
N THR A 85 13.73 4.17 -13.55
CA THR A 85 14.31 5.07 -12.54
C THR A 85 13.58 6.41 -12.44
N THR A 86 12.57 6.65 -13.29
CA THR A 86 11.84 7.91 -13.37
C THR A 86 10.65 7.89 -12.41
N PRO A 87 10.65 8.74 -11.35
CA PRO A 87 9.49 8.89 -10.49
C PRO A 87 8.37 9.62 -11.24
N LEU A 88 7.14 9.18 -11.01
CA LEU A 88 5.93 9.82 -11.50
C LEU A 88 5.19 10.43 -10.32
N GLY A 89 4.90 11.73 -10.38
CA GLY A 89 4.28 12.48 -9.30
C GLY A 89 5.21 13.57 -8.74
N TRP A 90 4.93 13.99 -7.53
CA TRP A 90 5.71 15.02 -6.85
C TRP A 90 6.27 14.50 -5.53
N THR A 91 7.24 15.20 -4.96
CA THR A 91 7.82 14.84 -3.66
C THR A 91 7.29 15.81 -2.61
N SER A 92 6.53 15.28 -1.66
CA SER A 92 6.06 16.07 -0.52
C SER A 92 7.22 16.51 0.39
N PRO A 93 7.19 17.73 0.94
CA PRO A 93 8.10 18.11 2.00
C PRO A 93 7.87 17.33 3.31
N VAL A 94 6.69 16.78 3.51
CA VAL A 94 6.40 15.87 4.63
C VAL A 94 6.93 14.50 4.30
N LYS A 95 7.82 13.99 5.13
CA LYS A 95 8.40 12.67 4.94
C LYS A 95 7.47 11.62 5.52
N GLY A 96 6.90 10.83 4.64
CA GLY A 96 5.97 9.76 4.98
C GLY A 96 6.48 8.37 4.60
N PRO A 97 5.56 7.42 4.59
CA PRO A 97 4.14 7.61 4.88
C PRO A 97 3.87 7.84 6.38
N VAL A 98 2.83 8.61 6.68
CA VAL A 98 2.40 8.90 8.04
C VAL A 98 1.12 8.12 8.35
N HIS A 99 1.12 7.37 9.47
CA HIS A 99 -0.11 6.70 9.93
C HIS A 99 -1.15 7.75 10.34
N PRO A 100 -2.44 7.59 9.98
CA PRO A 100 -3.49 8.56 10.28
C PRO A 100 -3.60 8.95 11.75
N GLN A 101 -3.25 8.07 12.68
CA GLN A 101 -3.27 8.37 14.12
C GLN A 101 -2.34 9.53 14.53
N TRP A 102 -1.32 9.83 13.73
CA TRP A 102 -0.36 10.90 13.99
C TRP A 102 -0.69 12.21 13.30
N VAL A 103 -1.78 12.25 12.54
CA VAL A 103 -2.24 13.46 11.87
C VAL A 103 -3.17 14.24 12.79
N PRO A 104 -2.78 15.42 13.29
CA PRO A 104 -3.56 16.16 14.27
C PRO A 104 -4.72 16.94 13.61
N ILE A 105 -5.70 16.24 13.08
CA ILE A 105 -6.84 16.80 12.35
C ILE A 105 -7.71 17.74 13.19
N HIS A 106 -7.62 17.64 14.52
CA HIS A 106 -8.35 18.47 15.48
C HIS A 106 -7.52 19.64 16.03
N ASP A 107 -6.38 19.94 15.41
CA ASP A 107 -5.55 21.06 15.79
C ASP A 107 -6.35 22.37 15.69
N PRO A 108 -6.32 23.26 16.72
CA PRO A 108 -7.10 24.50 16.71
C PRO A 108 -6.81 25.44 15.57
N SER A 109 -5.62 25.37 14.97
CA SER A 109 -5.26 26.16 13.77
C SER A 109 -6.05 25.76 12.52
N GLY A 110 -6.64 24.57 12.51
CA GLY A 110 -7.27 23.97 11.33
C GLY A 110 -6.27 23.48 10.28
N LEU A 111 -4.98 23.51 10.56
CA LEU A 111 -3.92 23.16 9.61
C LEU A 111 -3.20 21.83 9.97
N GLY A 112 -3.66 21.15 11.00
CA GLY A 112 -3.02 19.89 11.44
C GLY A 112 -2.98 18.79 10.36
N TRP A 113 -3.91 18.80 9.42
CA TRP A 113 -3.94 17.86 8.31
C TRP A 113 -2.69 17.92 7.41
N LEU A 114 -2.00 19.07 7.40
CA LEU A 114 -0.77 19.24 6.63
C LEU A 114 0.33 18.25 7.04
N GLU A 115 0.32 17.79 8.29
CA GLU A 115 1.29 16.81 8.77
C GLU A 115 1.09 15.41 8.17
N GLY A 116 -0.05 15.18 7.56
CA GLY A 116 -0.35 13.96 6.81
C GLY A 116 -0.26 14.15 5.29
N PHE A 117 0.17 15.31 4.82
CA PHE A 117 0.26 15.61 3.40
C PHE A 117 1.59 15.10 2.82
N ASP A 118 1.73 13.78 2.80
CA ASP A 118 2.96 13.06 2.48
C ASP A 118 2.94 12.39 1.08
N GLU A 119 1.90 12.59 0.31
CA GLU A 119 1.66 12.00 -1.01
C GLU A 119 1.24 13.03 -2.07
#